data_9dfb64910dd6f2adb9aa318bc134ae48
#
_entry.id   9dfb64910dd6f2adb9aa318bc134ae48
#
_cell.length_a   1.000
_cell.length_b   1.000
_cell.length_c   1.000
_cell.angle_alpha   90.00
_cell.angle_beta   90.00
_cell.angle_gamma   90.00
#
_symmetry.space_group_name_H-M   'P 1'
#
loop_
_entity.id
_entity.type
_entity.pdbx_description
1 polymer ?
#
loop_
_entity_poly.entity_id
_entity_poly.type
_entity_poly.pdbx_seq_one_letter_code
_entity_poly.pdbx_strand_id
1 'polypeptide(L)'
;MIEKIKRRWDENPLILIMGAAIFFRLLSVIFAKGWGMMDDHFIVIESAQSWVDGKDYNNWLPGSGDNTGPTGHNFFYPGLHYLLFSFFKLIHLNDPQSKMLVVRFLNGTWSLLTVYFGYKITEKLGNKKSARMAGLLLAIFWFMPWMSVRDLVEMACIPFIILAIWFIVSRQEYRGQQAAYFLAGLFLGFAFNLRPQTIFFAVGLGLAILIQGKWKETIAYIFGVIVPIILIQGTIDYFIWGKPFVEIITYFKVNFKDSESYITLPWYNYFLVVLGILLPPISCFLFFGFLRTWRRYFVIFIPVALFFLLHSVFPNKQERFILPIIPFIIITGIIGWNEFTEKSSFWLKRKKFLKSCWIFFWVTNILLLIVVSVDYSKRARVETMTYLSKYPNIHFLLVADSEESPEMFPRFYLGQWPGMYDEFIGNENTASLMIRVSKFPLKAQPQFILFTGDKNLPSQVNKARKCFPFIVYEKTIEPGMVDKVVHWLNPINKNRNVYIYRNTLFYPDLIK
;
A
#
# COMPACT_ATOMS: atom_id res chain seq x y z
N MET A 1 -21.71 -22.43 23.58
CA MET A 1 -21.05 -21.43 22.69
C MET A 1 -20.65 -22.05 21.36
N ILE A 2 -19.92 -23.16 21.34
CA ILE A 2 -19.43 -23.82 20.11
C ILE A 2 -20.56 -24.26 19.19
N GLU A 3 -21.63 -24.89 19.71
CA GLU A 3 -22.79 -25.30 18.92
C GLU A 3 -23.51 -24.11 18.26
N LYS A 4 -23.64 -22.99 18.98
CA LYS A 4 -24.24 -21.75 18.43
C LYS A 4 -23.40 -21.17 17.30
N ILE A 5 -22.05 -21.23 17.40
CA ILE A 5 -21.13 -20.81 16.32
C ILE A 5 -21.28 -21.75 15.12
N LYS A 6 -21.29 -23.07 15.35
CA LYS A 6 -21.45 -24.07 14.30
C LYS A 6 -22.78 -23.86 13.54
N ARG A 7 -23.89 -23.71 14.27
CA ARG A 7 -25.20 -23.42 13.67
C ARG A 7 -25.17 -22.14 12.81
N ARG A 8 -24.62 -21.03 13.34
CA ARG A 8 -24.45 -19.79 12.57
C ARG A 8 -23.57 -19.95 11.34
N TRP A 9 -22.51 -20.75 11.44
CA TRP A 9 -21.64 -21.07 10.29
C TRP A 9 -22.39 -21.81 9.19
N ASP A 10 -23.32 -22.66 9.54
CA ASP A 10 -24.13 -23.42 8.57
C ASP A 10 -25.25 -22.57 7.98
N GLU A 11 -25.92 -21.75 8.78
CA GLU A 11 -27.02 -20.89 8.36
C GLU A 11 -26.55 -19.64 7.62
N ASN A 12 -25.66 -18.86 8.22
CA ASN A 12 -25.19 -17.57 7.70
C ASN A 12 -23.67 -17.34 7.94
N PRO A 13 -22.82 -18.01 7.17
CA PRO A 13 -21.37 -17.94 7.36
C PRO A 13 -20.80 -16.53 7.14
N LEU A 14 -21.45 -15.69 6.31
CA LEU A 14 -21.00 -14.34 6.02
C LEU A 14 -20.88 -13.48 7.29
N ILE A 15 -21.77 -13.63 8.26
CA ILE A 15 -21.72 -12.88 9.53
C ILE A 15 -20.42 -13.20 10.27
N LEU A 16 -20.05 -14.49 10.38
CA LEU A 16 -18.82 -14.90 11.07
C LEU A 16 -17.56 -14.47 10.31
N ILE A 17 -17.58 -14.56 8.99
CA ILE A 17 -16.48 -14.11 8.11
C ILE A 17 -16.28 -12.61 8.26
N MET A 18 -17.35 -11.81 8.22
CA MET A 18 -17.26 -10.36 8.43
C MET A 18 -16.83 -10.02 9.84
N GLY A 19 -17.31 -10.75 10.85
CA GLY A 19 -16.84 -10.58 12.23
C GLY A 19 -15.34 -10.81 12.38
N ALA A 20 -14.80 -11.88 11.78
CA ALA A 20 -13.35 -12.13 11.75
C ALA A 20 -12.59 -11.04 10.96
N ALA A 21 -13.13 -10.61 9.82
CA ALA A 21 -12.54 -9.52 9.01
C ALA A 21 -12.45 -8.21 9.80
N ILE A 22 -13.51 -7.84 10.49
CA ILE A 22 -13.57 -6.63 11.33
C ILE A 22 -12.58 -6.75 12.49
N PHE A 23 -12.57 -7.89 13.18
CA PHE A 23 -11.68 -8.09 14.33
C PHE A 23 -10.20 -7.91 13.98
N PHE A 24 -9.69 -8.61 12.95
CA PHE A 24 -8.29 -8.50 12.57
C PHE A 24 -7.94 -7.14 11.96
N ARG A 25 -8.87 -6.48 11.25
CA ARG A 25 -8.66 -5.12 10.77
C ARG A 25 -8.62 -4.11 11.91
N LEU A 26 -9.45 -4.24 12.92
CA LEU A 26 -9.39 -3.40 14.11
C LEU A 26 -8.08 -3.60 14.89
N LEU A 27 -7.57 -4.84 15.00
CA LEU A 27 -6.23 -5.07 15.53
C LEU A 27 -5.17 -4.32 14.71
N SER A 28 -5.24 -4.41 13.39
CA SER A 28 -4.29 -3.70 12.53
C SER A 28 -4.47 -2.17 12.61
N VAL A 29 -5.68 -1.65 12.72
CA VAL A 29 -5.94 -0.22 12.93
C VAL A 29 -5.23 0.30 14.18
N ILE A 30 -5.28 -0.46 15.27
CA ILE A 30 -4.73 -0.04 16.57
C ILE A 30 -3.21 -0.22 16.59
N PHE A 31 -2.70 -1.37 16.18
CA PHE A 31 -1.31 -1.78 16.41
C PHE A 31 -0.40 -1.67 15.19
N ALA A 32 -0.90 -1.87 13.98
CA ALA A 32 -0.09 -1.83 12.77
C ALA A 32 0.22 -0.39 12.34
N LYS A 33 1.01 0.31 13.15
CA LYS A 33 1.47 1.68 12.93
C LYS A 33 2.60 1.73 11.87
N GLY A 34 3.07 2.94 11.56
CA GLY A 34 4.09 3.19 10.55
C GLY A 34 3.55 3.03 9.13
N TRP A 35 4.42 2.67 8.19
CA TRP A 35 4.06 2.51 6.78
C TRP A 35 4.55 1.19 6.20
N GLY A 36 3.93 0.75 5.10
CA GLY A 36 4.31 -0.46 4.40
C GLY A 36 5.41 -0.22 3.36
N MET A 37 5.13 0.69 2.43
CA MET A 37 6.00 1.10 1.34
C MET A 37 6.27 2.61 1.45
N MET A 38 7.28 3.13 0.75
CA MET A 38 7.60 4.57 0.81
C MET A 38 6.45 5.42 0.31
N ASP A 39 5.80 5.01 -0.77
CA ASP A 39 4.77 5.80 -1.44
C ASP A 39 3.51 6.00 -0.58
N ASP A 40 3.11 5.02 0.24
CA ASP A 40 1.92 5.12 1.09
C ASP A 40 2.05 6.22 2.15
N HIS A 41 3.25 6.57 2.53
CA HIS A 41 3.51 7.63 3.50
C HIS A 41 4.01 8.92 2.85
N PHE A 42 5.16 8.87 2.15
CA PHE A 42 5.83 10.09 1.67
C PHE A 42 5.11 10.76 0.49
N ILE A 43 4.47 9.96 -0.39
CA ILE A 43 3.72 10.50 -1.53
C ILE A 43 2.29 10.91 -1.14
N VAL A 44 1.67 10.21 -0.20
CA VAL A 44 0.26 10.46 0.16
C VAL A 44 0.15 11.34 1.42
N ILE A 45 0.67 10.86 2.53
CA ILE A 45 0.45 11.48 3.85
C ILE A 45 1.28 12.76 4.01
N GLU A 46 2.58 12.71 3.72
CA GLU A 46 3.47 13.86 3.84
C GLU A 46 3.06 14.98 2.89
N SER A 47 2.75 14.68 1.64
CA SER A 47 2.28 15.67 0.67
C SER A 47 1.00 16.34 1.17
N ALA A 48 -0.01 15.56 1.54
CA ALA A 48 -1.30 16.07 1.99
C ALA A 48 -1.16 16.96 3.24
N GLN A 49 -0.41 16.53 4.26
CA GLN A 49 -0.22 17.33 5.46
C GLN A 49 0.61 18.57 5.19
N SER A 50 1.64 18.49 4.34
CA SER A 50 2.46 19.65 4.00
C SER A 50 1.62 20.75 3.36
N TRP A 51 0.67 20.41 2.48
CA TRP A 51 -0.25 21.37 1.86
C TRP A 51 -1.20 22.03 2.89
N VAL A 52 -1.69 21.25 3.90
CA VAL A 52 -2.49 21.80 4.99
C VAL A 52 -1.69 22.82 5.82
N ASP A 53 -0.38 22.60 5.94
CA ASP A 53 0.54 23.47 6.68
C ASP A 53 1.10 24.62 5.82
N GLY A 54 0.61 24.79 4.59
CA GLY A 54 1.05 25.84 3.65
C GLY A 54 2.47 25.60 3.11
N LYS A 55 2.89 24.34 3.05
CA LYS A 55 4.17 23.91 2.49
C LYS A 55 3.91 22.98 1.28
N ASP A 56 4.91 22.79 0.47
CA ASP A 56 4.90 21.76 -0.58
C ASP A 56 6.17 20.92 -0.45
N TYR A 57 6.08 19.91 0.38
CA TYR A 57 7.19 19.04 0.76
C TYR A 57 7.92 18.40 -0.43
N ASN A 58 7.16 18.03 -1.46
CA ASN A 58 7.67 17.32 -2.63
C ASN A 58 7.93 18.24 -3.83
N ASN A 59 7.68 19.55 -3.71
CA ASN A 59 7.75 20.50 -4.82
C ASN A 59 6.90 20.07 -6.03
N TRP A 60 5.66 19.62 -5.80
CA TRP A 60 4.76 19.18 -6.87
C TRP A 60 3.87 20.28 -7.42
N LEU A 61 3.61 21.29 -6.63
CA LEU A 61 2.73 22.39 -7.02
C LEU A 61 3.47 23.41 -7.90
N PRO A 62 2.75 24.11 -8.79
CA PRO A 62 3.34 25.18 -9.61
C PRO A 62 4.02 26.25 -8.75
N GLY A 63 5.27 26.58 -9.08
CA GLY A 63 6.03 27.61 -8.37
C GLY A 63 6.63 27.17 -7.03
N SER A 64 6.54 25.90 -6.67
CA SER A 64 7.22 25.34 -5.51
C SER A 64 8.65 24.95 -5.86
N GLY A 65 9.64 25.51 -5.13
CA GLY A 65 11.04 25.25 -5.40
C GLY A 65 11.42 25.53 -6.85
N ASP A 66 12.12 24.59 -7.49
CA ASP A 66 12.54 24.66 -8.90
C ASP A 66 11.50 24.02 -9.86
N ASN A 67 10.30 23.71 -9.39
CA ASN A 67 9.29 23.02 -10.19
C ASN A 67 8.73 23.95 -11.28
N THR A 68 9.04 23.64 -12.54
CA THR A 68 8.59 24.37 -13.72
C THR A 68 7.44 23.70 -14.48
N GLY A 69 6.99 22.52 -14.05
CA GLY A 69 5.97 21.77 -14.79
C GLY A 69 5.47 20.49 -14.08
N PRO A 70 4.54 19.78 -14.73
CA PRO A 70 3.95 18.56 -14.19
C PRO A 70 4.99 17.48 -13.92
N THR A 71 4.85 16.83 -12.76
CA THR A 71 5.81 15.83 -12.26
C THR A 71 5.38 14.38 -12.52
N GLY A 72 4.16 14.18 -13.03
CA GLY A 72 3.59 12.86 -13.28
C GLY A 72 3.00 12.20 -12.03
N HIS A 73 2.64 12.98 -11.02
CA HIS A 73 1.99 12.48 -9.82
C HIS A 73 0.47 12.69 -9.86
N ASN A 74 -0.28 11.70 -9.41
CA ASN A 74 -1.73 11.81 -9.33
C ASN A 74 -2.15 12.49 -8.02
N PHE A 75 -2.75 13.68 -8.12
CA PHE A 75 -3.19 14.48 -6.97
C PHE A 75 -4.49 13.98 -6.31
N PHE A 76 -5.24 13.06 -6.90
CA PHE A 76 -6.55 12.68 -6.38
C PHE A 76 -6.47 12.05 -4.99
N TYR A 77 -5.61 11.04 -4.80
CA TYR A 77 -5.53 10.36 -3.50
C TYR A 77 -4.88 11.22 -2.40
N PRO A 78 -3.74 11.89 -2.63
CA PRO A 78 -3.23 12.91 -1.70
C PRO A 78 -4.23 14.03 -1.44
N GLY A 79 -5.02 14.45 -2.45
CA GLY A 79 -6.07 15.47 -2.31
C GLY A 79 -7.19 15.05 -1.38
N LEU A 80 -7.61 13.77 -1.38
CA LEU A 80 -8.57 13.26 -0.40
C LEU A 80 -8.02 13.34 1.03
N HIS A 81 -6.74 13.05 1.21
CA HIS A 81 -6.07 13.17 2.53
C HIS A 81 -5.88 14.64 2.93
N TYR A 82 -5.61 15.53 1.96
CA TYR A 82 -5.58 16.99 2.20
C TYR A 82 -6.92 17.49 2.76
N LEU A 83 -8.04 17.09 2.16
CA LEU A 83 -9.38 17.44 2.65
C LEU A 83 -9.62 16.87 4.05
N LEU A 84 -9.24 15.62 4.29
CA LEU A 84 -9.37 14.96 5.59
C LEU A 84 -8.51 15.67 6.66
N PHE A 85 -7.26 15.99 6.37
CA PHE A 85 -6.35 16.67 7.31
C PHE A 85 -6.74 18.13 7.52
N SER A 86 -7.31 18.79 6.52
CA SER A 86 -7.91 20.13 6.67
C SER A 86 -9.10 20.07 7.62
N PHE A 87 -9.95 19.04 7.51
CA PHE A 87 -11.03 18.82 8.49
C PHE A 87 -10.48 18.53 9.89
N PHE A 88 -9.42 17.73 10.04
CA PHE A 88 -8.78 17.51 11.34
C PHE A 88 -8.22 18.79 11.95
N LYS A 89 -7.62 19.67 11.13
CA LYS A 89 -7.17 20.99 11.56
C LYS A 89 -8.34 21.84 12.09
N LEU A 90 -9.48 21.81 11.40
CA LEU A 90 -10.69 22.54 11.81
C LEU A 90 -11.22 22.07 13.18
N ILE A 91 -11.18 20.77 13.47
CA ILE A 91 -11.61 20.20 14.76
C ILE A 91 -10.49 20.12 15.82
N HIS A 92 -9.33 20.76 15.56
CA HIS A 92 -8.16 20.76 16.43
C HIS A 92 -7.56 19.38 16.74
N LEU A 93 -7.75 18.38 15.88
CA LEU A 93 -7.08 17.10 15.97
C LEU A 93 -5.68 17.22 15.37
N ASN A 94 -4.69 17.61 16.18
CA ASN A 94 -3.34 17.91 15.69
C ASN A 94 -2.35 16.76 15.84
N ASP A 95 -2.58 15.84 16.80
CA ASP A 95 -1.66 14.72 17.04
C ASP A 95 -1.55 13.78 15.82
N PRO A 96 -0.32 13.58 15.27
CA PRO A 96 -0.12 12.75 14.08
C PRO A 96 -0.54 11.28 14.26
N GLN A 97 -0.33 10.71 15.45
CA GLN A 97 -0.72 9.32 15.71
C GLN A 97 -2.25 9.14 15.70
N SER A 98 -2.98 10.11 16.26
CA SER A 98 -4.44 10.15 16.25
C SER A 98 -5.00 10.33 14.84
N LYS A 99 -4.40 11.23 14.03
CA LYS A 99 -4.75 11.36 12.59
C LYS A 99 -4.59 10.03 11.87
N MET A 100 -3.44 9.36 12.02
CA MET A 100 -3.18 8.08 11.38
C MET A 100 -4.05 6.95 11.92
N LEU A 101 -4.53 7.00 13.16
CA LEU A 101 -5.51 6.05 13.67
C LEU A 101 -6.82 6.13 12.88
N VAL A 102 -7.32 7.36 12.65
CA VAL A 102 -8.54 7.58 11.85
C VAL A 102 -8.33 7.16 10.39
N VAL A 103 -7.21 7.51 9.78
CA VAL A 103 -6.87 7.10 8.40
C VAL A 103 -6.86 5.57 8.27
N ARG A 104 -6.17 4.87 9.18
CA ARG A 104 -6.17 3.39 9.20
C ARG A 104 -7.57 2.80 9.40
N PHE A 105 -8.40 3.43 10.23
CA PHE A 105 -9.78 3.00 10.44
C PHE A 105 -10.63 3.14 9.16
N LEU A 106 -10.51 4.26 8.45
CA LEU A 106 -11.21 4.50 7.19
C LEU A 106 -10.78 3.47 6.13
N ASN A 107 -9.47 3.25 5.95
CA ASN A 107 -8.96 2.27 5.00
C ASN A 107 -9.38 0.84 5.37
N GLY A 108 -9.28 0.46 6.65
CA GLY A 108 -9.73 -0.83 7.15
C GLY A 108 -11.21 -1.07 6.87
N THR A 109 -12.06 -0.06 7.12
CA THR A 109 -13.50 -0.12 6.86
C THR A 109 -13.79 -0.24 5.36
N TRP A 110 -13.14 0.58 4.52
CA TRP A 110 -13.26 0.54 3.07
C TRP A 110 -12.92 -0.85 2.50
N SER A 111 -11.89 -1.47 3.03
CA SER A 111 -11.44 -2.81 2.61
C SER A 111 -12.44 -3.94 2.91
N LEU A 112 -13.38 -3.73 3.85
CA LEU A 112 -14.43 -4.72 4.16
C LEU A 112 -15.34 -4.99 2.96
N LEU A 113 -15.50 -4.03 2.04
CA LEU A 113 -16.24 -4.22 0.79
C LEU A 113 -15.63 -5.35 -0.04
N THR A 114 -14.30 -5.49 -0.04
CA THR A 114 -13.61 -6.58 -0.74
C THR A 114 -14.01 -7.95 -0.18
N VAL A 115 -14.12 -8.07 1.13
CA VAL A 115 -14.53 -9.34 1.78
C VAL A 115 -16.01 -9.64 1.50
N TYR A 116 -16.87 -8.65 1.69
CA TYR A 116 -18.31 -8.81 1.50
C TYR A 116 -18.67 -9.16 0.06
N PHE A 117 -18.22 -8.34 -0.91
CA PHE A 117 -18.53 -8.57 -2.31
C PHE A 117 -17.74 -9.74 -2.89
N GLY A 118 -16.53 -10.02 -2.42
CA GLY A 118 -15.79 -11.22 -2.80
C GLY A 118 -16.51 -12.50 -2.39
N TYR A 119 -17.07 -12.55 -1.17
CA TYR A 119 -17.95 -13.64 -0.74
C TYR A 119 -19.18 -13.75 -1.67
N LYS A 120 -19.87 -12.64 -1.92
CA LYS A 120 -21.09 -12.61 -2.75
C LYS A 120 -20.86 -13.01 -4.20
N ILE A 121 -19.76 -12.57 -4.79
CA ILE A 121 -19.35 -12.98 -6.16
C ILE A 121 -19.09 -14.49 -6.18
N THR A 122 -18.35 -15.00 -5.18
CA THR A 122 -18.04 -16.43 -5.10
C THR A 122 -19.30 -17.27 -4.87
N GLU A 123 -20.24 -16.81 -4.06
CA GLU A 123 -21.53 -17.46 -3.81
C GLU A 123 -22.36 -17.57 -5.09
N LYS A 124 -22.43 -16.48 -5.86
CA LYS A 124 -23.20 -16.42 -7.10
C LYS A 124 -22.59 -17.21 -8.25
N LEU A 125 -21.27 -17.17 -8.41
CA LEU A 125 -20.58 -17.87 -9.50
C LEU A 125 -20.31 -19.35 -9.22
N GLY A 126 -20.12 -19.69 -7.96
CA GLY A 126 -19.80 -21.04 -7.52
C GLY A 126 -20.90 -21.64 -6.63
N ASN A 127 -20.57 -21.83 -5.37
CA ASN A 127 -21.49 -22.37 -4.36
C ASN A 127 -21.13 -21.85 -2.96
N LYS A 128 -22.00 -22.14 -1.99
CA LYS A 128 -21.84 -21.71 -0.59
C LYS A 128 -20.53 -22.22 0.04
N LYS A 129 -20.07 -23.43 -0.32
CA LYS A 129 -18.79 -23.99 0.16
C LYS A 129 -17.58 -23.17 -0.33
N SER A 130 -17.56 -22.85 -1.63
CA SER A 130 -16.51 -22.01 -2.21
C SER A 130 -16.54 -20.60 -1.65
N ALA A 131 -17.76 -20.02 -1.45
CA ALA A 131 -17.93 -18.69 -0.88
C ALA A 131 -17.39 -18.60 0.57
N ARG A 132 -17.64 -19.63 1.39
CA ARG A 132 -17.08 -19.72 2.75
C ARG A 132 -15.55 -19.65 2.72
N MET A 133 -14.93 -20.45 1.86
CA MET A 133 -13.47 -20.51 1.77
C MET A 133 -12.86 -19.22 1.21
N ALA A 134 -13.39 -18.71 0.11
CA ALA A 134 -12.91 -17.45 -0.47
C ALA A 134 -13.11 -16.27 0.49
N GLY A 135 -14.28 -16.19 1.13
CA GLY A 135 -14.56 -15.17 2.13
C GLY A 135 -13.60 -15.21 3.32
N LEU A 136 -13.27 -16.40 3.86
CA LEU A 136 -12.27 -16.54 4.91
C LEU A 136 -10.89 -16.09 4.43
N LEU A 137 -10.46 -16.51 3.24
CA LEU A 137 -9.17 -16.08 2.69
C LEU A 137 -9.12 -14.55 2.53
N LEU A 138 -10.16 -13.92 1.98
CA LEU A 138 -10.22 -12.46 1.85
C LEU A 138 -10.29 -11.74 3.22
N ALA A 139 -10.87 -12.39 4.24
CA ALA A 139 -11.00 -11.83 5.57
C ALA A 139 -9.70 -11.87 6.36
N ILE A 140 -9.05 -13.05 6.41
CA ILE A 140 -7.97 -13.39 7.34
C ILE A 140 -6.75 -14.02 6.67
N PHE A 141 -6.51 -13.77 5.39
CA PHE A 141 -5.20 -14.10 4.82
C PHE A 141 -4.13 -13.29 5.54
N TRP A 142 -2.99 -13.86 5.84
CA TRP A 142 -1.99 -13.34 6.78
C TRP A 142 -1.59 -11.88 6.57
N PHE A 143 -1.54 -11.42 5.33
CA PHE A 143 -1.17 -10.04 4.99
C PHE A 143 -2.37 -9.10 4.78
N MET A 144 -3.57 -9.64 4.53
CA MET A 144 -4.74 -8.82 4.15
C MET A 144 -5.17 -7.79 5.20
N PRO A 145 -5.29 -8.11 6.52
CA PRO A 145 -5.64 -7.11 7.52
C PRO A 145 -4.60 -6.00 7.63
N TRP A 146 -3.31 -6.36 7.61
CA TRP A 146 -2.22 -5.40 7.71
C TRP A 146 -2.13 -4.48 6.49
N MET A 147 -2.23 -5.03 5.26
CA MET A 147 -2.24 -4.24 4.03
C MET A 147 -3.48 -3.35 3.91
N SER A 148 -4.62 -3.80 4.43
CA SER A 148 -5.89 -3.07 4.32
C SER A 148 -5.96 -1.77 5.10
N VAL A 149 -5.03 -1.52 6.02
CA VAL A 149 -4.94 -0.28 6.80
C VAL A 149 -3.83 0.66 6.31
N ARG A 150 -3.14 0.30 5.22
CA ARG A 150 -2.10 1.13 4.59
C ARG A 150 -2.69 2.07 3.56
N ASP A 151 -2.07 3.22 3.38
CA ASP A 151 -2.49 4.24 2.41
C ASP A 151 -2.00 3.94 0.99
N LEU A 152 -1.89 2.65 0.67
CA LEU A 152 -1.49 2.19 -0.65
C LEU A 152 -2.62 2.34 -1.65
N VAL A 153 -2.35 3.04 -2.74
CA VAL A 153 -3.30 3.21 -3.86
C VAL A 153 -3.74 1.86 -4.43
N GLU A 154 -2.85 0.86 -4.39
CA GLU A 154 -3.11 -0.52 -4.79
C GLU A 154 -4.21 -1.17 -3.94
N MET A 155 -4.22 -0.90 -2.64
CA MET A 155 -5.24 -1.43 -1.73
C MET A 155 -6.53 -0.61 -1.80
N ALA A 156 -6.41 0.71 -1.92
CA ALA A 156 -7.54 1.63 -2.01
C ALA A 156 -8.39 1.41 -3.27
N CYS A 157 -7.80 0.98 -4.40
CA CYS A 157 -8.53 0.72 -5.64
C CYS A 157 -9.26 -0.64 -5.67
N ILE A 158 -8.87 -1.63 -4.84
CA ILE A 158 -9.48 -2.98 -4.85
C ILE A 158 -11.00 -2.96 -4.63
N PRO A 159 -11.56 -2.24 -3.63
CA PRO A 159 -13.00 -2.20 -3.43
C PRO A 159 -13.77 -1.65 -4.64
N PHE A 160 -13.21 -0.69 -5.37
CA PHE A 160 -13.81 -0.22 -6.61
C PHE A 160 -13.83 -1.30 -7.69
N ILE A 161 -12.73 -2.02 -7.86
CA ILE A 161 -12.62 -3.09 -8.87
C ILE A 161 -13.60 -4.23 -8.54
N ILE A 162 -13.71 -4.62 -7.25
CA ILE A 162 -14.63 -5.69 -6.84
C ILE A 162 -16.11 -5.29 -7.01
N LEU A 163 -16.45 -4.01 -6.74
CA LEU A 163 -17.77 -3.46 -7.01
C LEU A 163 -18.09 -3.49 -8.50
N ALA A 164 -17.14 -3.11 -9.37
CA ALA A 164 -17.33 -3.18 -10.82
C ALA A 164 -17.68 -4.61 -11.27
N ILE A 165 -16.94 -5.60 -10.81
CA ILE A 165 -17.23 -7.02 -11.10
C ILE A 165 -18.57 -7.45 -10.50
N TRP A 166 -18.90 -7.03 -9.28
CA TRP A 166 -20.17 -7.35 -8.66
C TRP A 166 -21.37 -6.85 -9.48
N PHE A 167 -21.33 -5.60 -9.97
CA PHE A 167 -22.42 -5.07 -10.80
C PHE A 167 -22.65 -5.88 -12.08
N ILE A 168 -21.59 -6.35 -12.72
CA ILE A 168 -21.69 -7.20 -13.90
C ILE A 168 -22.22 -8.58 -13.53
N VAL A 169 -21.64 -9.24 -12.53
CA VAL A 169 -21.98 -10.62 -12.15
C VAL A 169 -23.39 -10.70 -11.58
N SER A 170 -23.83 -9.71 -10.79
CA SER A 170 -25.16 -9.73 -10.15
C SER A 170 -26.31 -9.56 -11.12
N ARG A 171 -26.08 -9.02 -12.31
CA ARG A 171 -27.10 -8.66 -13.30
C ARG A 171 -27.03 -9.45 -14.61
N GLN A 172 -26.19 -10.48 -14.73
CA GLN A 172 -26.00 -11.23 -15.98
C GLN A 172 -27.26 -11.83 -16.58
N GLU A 173 -28.30 -12.05 -15.79
CA GLU A 173 -29.51 -12.73 -16.18
C GLU A 173 -30.64 -11.80 -16.67
N TYR A 174 -30.46 -10.48 -16.58
CA TYR A 174 -31.52 -9.51 -16.90
C TYR A 174 -31.28 -8.81 -18.25
N ARG A 175 -32.31 -8.56 -19.04
CA ARG A 175 -32.26 -7.70 -20.23
C ARG A 175 -32.27 -6.21 -19.83
N GLY A 176 -31.57 -5.35 -20.61
CA GLY A 176 -31.55 -3.90 -20.36
C GLY A 176 -30.53 -3.49 -19.28
N GLN A 177 -29.39 -4.13 -19.24
CA GLN A 177 -28.38 -4.02 -18.17
C GLN A 177 -27.42 -2.84 -18.31
N GLN A 178 -27.61 -1.95 -19.27
CA GLN A 178 -26.67 -0.85 -19.57
C GLN A 178 -26.28 -0.04 -18.33
N ALA A 179 -27.24 0.23 -17.42
CA ALA A 179 -26.97 0.92 -16.17
C ALA A 179 -25.97 0.17 -15.26
N ALA A 180 -26.04 -1.16 -15.18
CA ALA A 180 -25.10 -1.95 -14.39
C ALA A 180 -23.69 -1.92 -14.98
N TYR A 181 -23.59 -1.96 -16.31
CA TYR A 181 -22.30 -1.85 -16.99
C TYR A 181 -21.73 -0.43 -16.91
N PHE A 182 -22.57 0.60 -17.01
CA PHE A 182 -22.17 1.98 -16.75
C PHE A 182 -21.62 2.14 -15.32
N LEU A 183 -22.33 1.62 -14.30
CA LEU A 183 -21.84 1.65 -12.91
C LEU A 183 -20.53 0.87 -12.74
N ALA A 184 -20.39 -0.29 -13.40
CA ALA A 184 -19.13 -1.02 -13.38
C ALA A 184 -18.00 -0.18 -13.98
N GLY A 185 -18.25 0.50 -15.08
CA GLY A 185 -17.31 1.46 -15.68
C GLY A 185 -16.98 2.60 -14.72
N LEU A 186 -18.01 3.19 -14.09
CA LEU A 186 -17.86 4.29 -13.13
C LEU A 186 -16.90 3.91 -11.98
N PHE A 187 -17.07 2.72 -11.40
CA PHE A 187 -16.16 2.24 -10.37
C PHE A 187 -14.74 2.01 -10.87
N LEU A 188 -14.55 1.53 -12.11
CA LEU A 188 -13.20 1.40 -12.67
C LEU A 188 -12.57 2.75 -13.03
N GLY A 189 -13.36 3.75 -13.41
CA GLY A 189 -12.89 5.11 -13.55
C GLY A 189 -12.43 5.72 -12.22
N PHE A 190 -13.11 5.44 -11.10
CA PHE A 190 -12.61 5.80 -9.77
C PHE A 190 -11.32 5.05 -9.41
N ALA A 191 -11.24 3.75 -9.70
CA ALA A 191 -10.02 2.98 -9.50
C ALA A 191 -8.84 3.56 -10.29
N PHE A 192 -9.07 4.01 -11.53
CA PHE A 192 -8.07 4.68 -12.36
C PHE A 192 -7.56 5.99 -11.73
N ASN A 193 -8.47 6.80 -11.18
CA ASN A 193 -8.06 8.05 -10.52
C ASN A 193 -7.23 7.81 -9.25
N LEU A 194 -7.35 6.65 -8.61
CA LEU A 194 -6.44 6.25 -7.52
C LEU A 194 -5.12 5.70 -8.08
N ARG A 195 -5.21 4.82 -9.08
CA ARG A 195 -4.08 4.10 -9.64
C ARG A 195 -4.23 3.94 -11.16
N PRO A 196 -3.51 4.75 -11.97
CA PRO A 196 -3.65 4.74 -13.44
C PRO A 196 -3.46 3.36 -14.08
N GLN A 197 -2.60 2.50 -13.54
CA GLN A 197 -2.39 1.15 -14.08
C GLN A 197 -3.64 0.25 -14.02
N THR A 198 -4.68 0.60 -13.25
CA THR A 198 -5.97 -0.13 -13.29
C THR A 198 -6.66 -0.02 -14.64
N ILE A 199 -6.19 0.87 -15.54
CA ILE A 199 -6.65 0.93 -16.93
C ILE A 199 -6.48 -0.41 -17.64
N PHE A 200 -5.44 -1.18 -17.32
CA PHE A 200 -5.22 -2.50 -17.92
C PHE A 200 -6.33 -3.49 -17.53
N PHE A 201 -6.79 -3.40 -16.28
CA PHE A 201 -7.95 -4.18 -15.84
C PHE A 201 -9.23 -3.69 -16.54
N ALA A 202 -9.42 -2.38 -16.64
CA ALA A 202 -10.59 -1.78 -17.28
C ALA A 202 -10.68 -2.13 -18.76
N VAL A 203 -9.58 -2.04 -19.50
CA VAL A 203 -9.50 -2.44 -20.92
C VAL A 203 -9.80 -3.95 -21.05
N GLY A 204 -9.20 -4.78 -20.20
CA GLY A 204 -9.46 -6.23 -20.20
C GLY A 204 -10.93 -6.57 -19.99
N LEU A 205 -11.59 -5.87 -19.07
CA LEU A 205 -13.03 -6.05 -18.80
C LEU A 205 -13.89 -5.58 -19.99
N GLY A 206 -13.58 -4.41 -20.55
CA GLY A 206 -14.25 -3.91 -21.76
C GLY A 206 -14.13 -4.86 -22.93
N LEU A 207 -12.93 -5.42 -23.18
CA LEU A 207 -12.71 -6.44 -24.20
C LEU A 207 -13.52 -7.72 -23.93
N ALA A 208 -13.57 -8.17 -22.68
CA ALA A 208 -14.34 -9.36 -22.33
C ALA A 208 -15.85 -9.16 -22.56
N ILE A 209 -16.39 -7.98 -22.30
CA ILE A 209 -17.79 -7.62 -22.55
C ILE A 209 -18.05 -7.58 -24.08
N LEU A 210 -17.15 -6.94 -24.82
CA LEU A 210 -17.24 -6.80 -26.28
C LEU A 210 -17.19 -8.16 -27.00
N ILE A 211 -16.26 -9.04 -26.61
CA ILE A 211 -16.12 -10.39 -27.18
C ILE A 211 -17.39 -11.23 -26.93
N GLN A 212 -18.15 -10.96 -25.86
CA GLN A 212 -19.45 -11.59 -25.62
C GLN A 212 -20.58 -11.05 -26.51
N GLY A 213 -20.29 -10.16 -27.45
CA GLY A 213 -21.28 -9.55 -28.33
C GLY A 213 -22.18 -8.50 -27.68
N LYS A 214 -21.84 -8.03 -26.48
CA LYS A 214 -22.62 -7.05 -25.70
C LYS A 214 -22.18 -5.63 -26.00
N TRP A 215 -22.26 -5.22 -27.25
CA TRP A 215 -21.66 -3.95 -27.68
C TRP A 215 -22.36 -2.71 -27.11
N LYS A 216 -23.67 -2.73 -26.83
CA LYS A 216 -24.42 -1.63 -26.18
C LYS A 216 -23.96 -1.46 -24.72
N GLU A 217 -23.80 -2.56 -24.03
CA GLU A 217 -23.25 -2.62 -22.68
C GLU A 217 -21.79 -2.18 -22.65
N THR A 218 -21.00 -2.53 -23.68
CA THR A 218 -19.61 -2.06 -23.82
C THR A 218 -19.56 -0.53 -23.96
N ILE A 219 -20.43 0.07 -24.76
CA ILE A 219 -20.51 1.52 -24.90
C ILE A 219 -20.87 2.17 -23.56
N ALA A 220 -21.91 1.67 -22.87
CA ALA A 220 -22.30 2.18 -21.55
C ALA A 220 -21.16 2.06 -20.53
N TYR A 221 -20.43 0.94 -20.55
CA TYR A 221 -19.27 0.70 -19.72
C TYR A 221 -18.13 1.70 -19.99
N ILE A 222 -17.80 1.95 -21.26
CA ILE A 222 -16.74 2.90 -21.66
C ILE A 222 -17.10 4.31 -21.18
N PHE A 223 -18.36 4.75 -21.37
CA PHE A 223 -18.83 6.03 -20.84
C PHE A 223 -18.68 6.08 -19.32
N GLY A 224 -19.04 4.99 -18.62
CA GLY A 224 -18.83 4.88 -17.17
C GLY A 224 -17.39 5.07 -16.76
N VAL A 225 -16.41 4.48 -17.47
CA VAL A 225 -14.98 4.65 -17.18
C VAL A 225 -14.51 6.09 -17.42
N ILE A 226 -14.92 6.68 -18.53
CA ILE A 226 -14.45 8.01 -18.96
C ILE A 226 -14.96 9.13 -18.04
N VAL A 227 -16.21 9.04 -17.56
CA VAL A 227 -16.82 10.12 -16.76
C VAL A 227 -15.99 10.48 -15.51
N PRO A 228 -15.60 9.55 -14.61
CA PRO A 228 -14.77 9.92 -13.46
C PRO A 228 -13.37 10.42 -13.85
N ILE A 229 -12.79 9.89 -14.93
CA ILE A 229 -11.48 10.34 -15.41
C ILE A 229 -11.53 11.82 -15.82
N ILE A 230 -12.56 12.20 -16.59
CA ILE A 230 -12.73 13.60 -17.01
C ILE A 230 -13.05 14.49 -15.80
N LEU A 231 -14.02 14.09 -14.98
CA LEU A 231 -14.51 14.93 -13.89
C LEU A 231 -13.50 15.05 -12.73
N ILE A 232 -12.64 14.10 -12.52
CA ILE A 232 -11.67 14.13 -11.42
C ILE A 232 -10.30 14.58 -11.96
N GLN A 233 -9.65 13.73 -12.76
CA GLN A 233 -8.29 14.00 -13.23
C GLN A 233 -8.22 15.25 -14.10
N GLY A 234 -9.17 15.37 -15.06
CA GLY A 234 -9.22 16.52 -15.95
C GLY A 234 -9.44 17.83 -15.19
N THR A 235 -10.32 17.82 -14.20
CA THR A 235 -10.64 18.99 -13.36
C THR A 235 -9.49 19.36 -12.44
N ILE A 236 -8.92 18.39 -11.72
CA ILE A 236 -7.78 18.64 -10.81
C ILE A 236 -6.61 19.22 -11.57
N ASP A 237 -6.21 18.62 -12.69
CA ASP A 237 -5.09 19.09 -13.49
C ASP A 237 -5.36 20.49 -14.07
N TYR A 238 -6.61 20.75 -14.50
CA TYR A 238 -6.99 22.07 -14.97
C TYR A 238 -6.86 23.16 -13.91
N PHE A 239 -7.30 22.88 -12.67
CA PHE A 239 -7.17 23.85 -11.58
C PHE A 239 -5.73 24.07 -11.14
N ILE A 240 -4.89 23.03 -11.17
CA ILE A 240 -3.49 23.15 -10.75
C ILE A 240 -2.61 23.74 -11.86
N TRP A 241 -2.76 23.28 -13.11
CA TRP A 241 -1.84 23.56 -14.21
C TRP A 241 -2.45 24.42 -15.33
N GLY A 242 -3.72 24.78 -15.26
CA GLY A 242 -4.44 25.49 -16.33
C GLY A 242 -4.71 24.62 -17.58
N LYS A 243 -4.36 23.34 -17.55
CA LYS A 243 -4.55 22.39 -18.66
C LYS A 243 -5.01 21.04 -18.12
N PRO A 244 -6.05 20.39 -18.72
CA PRO A 244 -6.51 19.08 -18.25
C PRO A 244 -5.53 17.96 -18.64
N PHE A 245 -5.48 16.91 -17.85
CA PHE A 245 -4.77 15.65 -18.07
C PHE A 245 -3.24 15.74 -18.17
N VAL A 246 -2.60 16.85 -17.78
CA VAL A 246 -1.15 17.00 -17.92
C VAL A 246 -0.36 16.06 -17.02
N GLU A 247 -0.81 15.84 -15.78
CA GLU A 247 -0.14 14.92 -14.85
C GLU A 247 -0.24 13.47 -15.33
N ILE A 248 -1.41 13.04 -15.78
CA ILE A 248 -1.58 11.66 -16.25
C ILE A 248 -0.78 11.39 -17.53
N ILE A 249 -0.70 12.38 -18.43
CA ILE A 249 0.13 12.28 -19.65
C ILE A 249 1.60 12.21 -19.27
N THR A 250 2.05 13.06 -18.35
CA THR A 250 3.42 13.04 -17.82
C THR A 250 3.72 11.73 -17.09
N TYR A 251 2.80 11.24 -16.28
CA TYR A 251 2.91 9.94 -15.61
C TYR A 251 3.25 8.81 -16.59
N PHE A 252 2.49 8.69 -17.67
CA PHE A 252 2.75 7.66 -18.68
C PHE A 252 4.08 7.90 -19.40
N LYS A 253 4.40 9.14 -19.77
CA LYS A 253 5.66 9.48 -20.43
C LYS A 253 6.88 9.10 -19.57
N VAL A 254 6.89 9.50 -18.30
CA VAL A 254 7.99 9.19 -17.36
C VAL A 254 8.12 7.69 -17.17
N ASN A 255 7.02 6.98 -16.87
CA ASN A 255 7.08 5.54 -16.65
C ASN A 255 7.53 4.74 -17.88
N PHE A 256 7.19 5.20 -19.10
CA PHE A 256 7.67 4.55 -20.33
C PHE A 256 9.15 4.87 -20.63
N LYS A 257 9.56 6.12 -20.42
CA LYS A 257 10.92 6.57 -20.73
C LYS A 257 11.93 6.03 -19.72
N ASP A 258 11.59 6.10 -18.42
CA ASP A 258 12.49 5.82 -17.32
C ASP A 258 12.20 4.45 -16.67
N SER A 259 11.59 3.52 -17.43
CA SER A 259 11.19 2.21 -16.94
C SER A 259 12.34 1.36 -16.39
N GLU A 260 13.59 1.61 -16.83
CA GLU A 260 14.81 0.90 -16.42
C GLU A 260 15.54 1.61 -15.26
N SER A 261 15.16 2.84 -14.89
CA SER A 261 15.78 3.58 -13.79
C SER A 261 15.35 3.05 -12.39
N TYR A 262 14.32 2.23 -12.34
CA TYR A 262 13.82 1.58 -11.14
C TYR A 262 14.31 0.14 -11.03
N ILE A 263 13.90 -0.58 -9.97
CA ILE A 263 14.24 -1.99 -9.77
C ILE A 263 13.65 -2.83 -10.91
N THR A 264 14.52 -3.35 -11.77
CA THR A 264 14.13 -4.25 -12.88
C THR A 264 14.25 -5.69 -12.45
N LEU A 265 13.22 -6.49 -12.72
CA LEU A 265 13.18 -7.92 -12.40
C LEU A 265 12.66 -8.71 -13.60
N PRO A 266 12.96 -10.02 -13.68
CA PRO A 266 12.51 -10.88 -14.79
C PRO A 266 10.98 -10.92 -14.94
N TRP A 267 10.49 -11.21 -16.14
CA TRP A 267 9.05 -11.27 -16.44
C TRP A 267 8.27 -12.25 -15.56
N TYR A 268 8.89 -13.34 -15.12
CA TYR A 268 8.26 -14.35 -14.28
C TYR A 268 8.20 -13.97 -12.79
N ASN A 269 8.76 -12.83 -12.38
CA ASN A 269 8.83 -12.43 -10.97
C ASN A 269 7.46 -12.39 -10.29
N TYR A 270 6.46 -11.80 -10.94
CA TYR A 270 5.11 -11.74 -10.35
C TYR A 270 4.46 -13.10 -10.17
N PHE A 271 4.80 -14.08 -11.00
CA PHE A 271 4.35 -15.45 -10.78
C PHE A 271 4.91 -16.00 -9.46
N LEU A 272 6.19 -15.80 -9.20
CA LEU A 272 6.83 -16.20 -7.94
C LEU A 272 6.27 -15.43 -6.75
N VAL A 273 6.05 -14.12 -6.89
CA VAL A 273 5.45 -13.25 -5.87
C VAL A 273 4.05 -13.76 -5.49
N VAL A 274 3.19 -14.03 -6.47
CA VAL A 274 1.82 -14.54 -6.20
C VAL A 274 1.88 -15.91 -5.53
N LEU A 275 2.74 -16.82 -6.01
CA LEU A 275 2.91 -18.13 -5.38
C LEU A 275 3.42 -18.02 -3.93
N GLY A 276 4.37 -17.12 -3.67
CA GLY A 276 4.93 -16.92 -2.32
C GLY A 276 3.91 -16.29 -1.36
N ILE A 277 3.30 -15.17 -1.76
CA ILE A 277 2.32 -14.45 -0.92
C ILE A 277 1.12 -15.33 -0.55
N LEU A 278 0.64 -16.13 -1.50
CA LEU A 278 -0.52 -17.00 -1.30
C LEU A 278 -0.17 -18.35 -0.62
N LEU A 279 1.04 -18.53 -0.15
CA LEU A 279 1.55 -19.68 0.63
C LEU A 279 1.37 -21.04 -0.06
N PRO A 280 2.46 -21.66 -0.56
CA PRO A 280 2.40 -23.04 -1.07
C PRO A 280 1.96 -24.03 0.03
N PRO A 281 1.26 -25.12 -0.33
CA PRO A 281 0.85 -25.50 -1.67
C PRO A 281 -0.48 -24.87 -2.12
N ILE A 282 -1.15 -24.10 -1.28
CA ILE A 282 -2.48 -23.55 -1.58
C ILE A 282 -2.40 -22.51 -2.70
N SER A 283 -1.32 -21.74 -2.77
CA SER A 283 -1.07 -20.84 -3.91
C SER A 283 -1.11 -21.56 -5.26
N CYS A 284 -0.51 -22.73 -5.36
CA CYS A 284 -0.56 -23.56 -6.58
C CYS A 284 -2.00 -24.01 -6.90
N PHE A 285 -2.77 -24.37 -5.87
CA PHE A 285 -4.17 -24.77 -6.05
C PHE A 285 -5.04 -23.62 -6.52
N LEU A 286 -4.85 -22.42 -5.95
CA LEU A 286 -5.57 -21.22 -6.35
C LEU A 286 -5.22 -20.81 -7.78
N PHE A 287 -3.94 -20.81 -8.12
CA PHE A 287 -3.50 -20.42 -9.47
C PHE A 287 -3.99 -21.43 -10.53
N PHE A 288 -3.88 -22.73 -10.27
CA PHE A 288 -4.43 -23.76 -11.11
C PHE A 288 -5.96 -23.65 -11.28
N GLY A 289 -6.67 -23.42 -10.18
CA GLY A 289 -8.13 -23.20 -10.20
C GLY A 289 -8.51 -21.97 -11.02
N PHE A 290 -7.79 -20.85 -10.87
CA PHE A 290 -7.95 -19.65 -11.69
C PHE A 290 -7.80 -19.95 -13.17
N LEU A 291 -6.73 -20.63 -13.57
CA LEU A 291 -6.52 -21.01 -14.97
C LEU A 291 -7.64 -21.90 -15.54
N ARG A 292 -8.18 -22.83 -14.73
CA ARG A 292 -9.28 -23.70 -15.18
C ARG A 292 -10.59 -22.96 -15.46
N THR A 293 -10.79 -21.82 -14.85
CA THR A 293 -12.05 -21.06 -14.95
C THR A 293 -12.10 -20.11 -16.14
N TRP A 294 -11.06 -20.04 -16.98
CA TRP A 294 -10.90 -19.05 -18.04
C TRP A 294 -12.07 -18.91 -19.01
N ARG A 295 -12.67 -20.02 -19.47
CA ARG A 295 -13.84 -19.98 -20.36
C ARG A 295 -15.12 -19.61 -19.63
N ARG A 296 -15.31 -20.15 -18.41
CA ARG A 296 -16.55 -20.02 -17.67
C ARG A 296 -16.72 -18.63 -17.04
N TYR A 297 -15.62 -18.10 -16.52
CA TYR A 297 -15.61 -16.77 -15.88
C TYR A 297 -14.75 -15.78 -16.67
N PHE A 298 -14.94 -15.79 -17.98
CA PHE A 298 -14.20 -15.02 -18.96
C PHE A 298 -14.14 -13.52 -18.60
N VAL A 299 -15.22 -12.96 -18.08
CA VAL A 299 -15.37 -11.56 -17.64
C VAL A 299 -14.45 -11.21 -16.44
N ILE A 300 -14.05 -12.19 -15.64
CA ILE A 300 -13.08 -11.99 -14.56
C ILE A 300 -11.69 -12.39 -15.01
N PHE A 301 -11.59 -13.46 -15.78
CA PHE A 301 -10.31 -14.02 -16.20
C PHE A 301 -9.52 -13.06 -17.09
N ILE A 302 -10.15 -12.50 -18.13
CA ILE A 302 -9.46 -11.63 -19.10
C ILE A 302 -8.86 -10.36 -18.45
N PRO A 303 -9.60 -9.56 -17.66
CA PRO A 303 -9.00 -8.39 -17.03
C PRO A 303 -7.88 -8.75 -16.06
N VAL A 304 -8.00 -9.85 -15.30
CA VAL A 304 -6.94 -10.31 -14.40
C VAL A 304 -5.71 -10.78 -15.18
N ALA A 305 -5.90 -11.57 -16.24
CA ALA A 305 -4.82 -12.06 -17.07
C ALA A 305 -4.10 -10.93 -17.81
N LEU A 306 -4.85 -9.98 -18.38
CA LEU A 306 -4.26 -8.81 -19.06
C LEU A 306 -3.46 -7.94 -18.08
N PHE A 307 -4.02 -7.66 -16.92
CA PHE A 307 -3.33 -6.91 -15.86
C PHE A 307 -2.04 -7.61 -15.42
N PHE A 308 -2.11 -8.93 -15.17
CA PHE A 308 -0.96 -9.73 -14.78
C PHE A 308 0.12 -9.75 -15.86
N LEU A 309 -0.25 -10.01 -17.11
CA LEU A 309 0.70 -10.12 -18.22
C LEU A 309 1.39 -8.79 -18.51
N LEU A 310 0.64 -7.68 -18.57
CA LEU A 310 1.23 -6.37 -18.84
C LEU A 310 2.20 -5.94 -17.74
N HIS A 311 1.86 -6.14 -16.46
CA HIS A 311 2.80 -5.91 -15.38
C HIS A 311 4.00 -6.85 -15.41
N SER A 312 3.82 -8.11 -15.88
CA SER A 312 4.92 -9.07 -16.01
C SER A 312 5.91 -8.70 -17.11
N VAL A 313 5.44 -8.11 -18.21
CA VAL A 313 6.30 -7.66 -19.31
C VAL A 313 7.02 -6.35 -18.95
N PHE A 314 6.37 -5.46 -18.19
CA PHE A 314 6.96 -4.17 -17.85
C PHE A 314 8.21 -4.34 -16.96
N PRO A 315 9.35 -3.63 -17.24
CA PRO A 315 10.62 -3.85 -16.51
C PRO A 315 10.56 -3.53 -15.02
N ASN A 316 10.00 -2.36 -14.67
CA ASN A 316 9.85 -1.94 -13.27
C ASN A 316 8.87 -2.84 -12.53
N LYS A 317 9.35 -3.51 -11.47
CA LYS A 317 8.56 -4.44 -10.68
C LYS A 317 8.68 -4.16 -9.19
N GLN A 318 7.50 -3.97 -8.57
CA GLN A 318 7.36 -3.94 -7.12
C GLN A 318 6.24 -4.90 -6.72
N GLU A 319 6.40 -5.61 -5.62
CA GLU A 319 5.48 -6.68 -5.19
C GLU A 319 4.05 -6.19 -5.01
N ARG A 320 3.87 -4.92 -4.61
CA ARG A 320 2.56 -4.29 -4.43
C ARG A 320 1.76 -4.12 -5.72
N PHE A 321 2.42 -4.01 -6.88
CA PHE A 321 1.74 -3.72 -8.15
C PHE A 321 0.74 -4.80 -8.55
N ILE A 322 0.91 -6.02 -8.06
CA ILE A 322 0.03 -7.15 -8.37
C ILE A 322 -1.13 -7.33 -7.38
N LEU A 323 -1.14 -6.59 -6.26
CA LEU A 323 -2.17 -6.71 -5.21
C LEU A 323 -3.61 -6.55 -5.70
N PRO A 324 -3.92 -5.63 -6.66
CA PRO A 324 -5.29 -5.42 -7.13
C PRO A 324 -5.98 -6.67 -7.68
N ILE A 325 -5.24 -7.64 -8.21
CA ILE A 325 -5.84 -8.85 -8.80
C ILE A 325 -5.85 -10.06 -7.85
N ILE A 326 -5.18 -9.99 -6.71
CA ILE A 326 -5.12 -11.12 -5.75
C ILE A 326 -6.52 -11.58 -5.31
N PRO A 327 -7.49 -10.70 -4.97
CA PRO A 327 -8.83 -11.13 -4.60
C PRO A 327 -9.53 -11.96 -5.69
N PHE A 328 -9.31 -11.64 -6.95
CA PHE A 328 -9.92 -12.36 -8.08
C PHE A 328 -9.28 -13.73 -8.34
N ILE A 329 -7.97 -13.84 -8.12
CA ILE A 329 -7.26 -15.14 -8.15
C ILE A 329 -7.79 -16.02 -7.02
N ILE A 330 -8.04 -15.48 -5.82
CA ILE A 330 -8.64 -16.22 -4.71
C ILE A 330 -10.06 -16.67 -5.05
N ILE A 331 -10.93 -15.75 -5.51
CA ILE A 331 -12.36 -16.02 -5.81
C ILE A 331 -12.47 -17.13 -6.86
N THR A 332 -11.91 -16.93 -8.04
CA THR A 332 -12.04 -17.88 -9.16
C THR A 332 -11.18 -19.11 -8.95
N GLY A 333 -10.03 -18.96 -8.29
CA GLY A 333 -9.15 -20.06 -7.93
C GLY A 333 -9.83 -21.07 -7.01
N ILE A 334 -10.50 -20.62 -5.95
CA ILE A 334 -11.25 -21.50 -5.03
C ILE A 334 -12.38 -22.22 -5.77
N ILE A 335 -13.14 -21.52 -6.62
CA ILE A 335 -14.21 -22.15 -7.37
C ILE A 335 -13.64 -23.25 -8.28
N GLY A 336 -12.66 -22.91 -9.11
CA GLY A 336 -12.07 -23.85 -10.07
C GLY A 336 -11.36 -25.04 -9.41
N TRP A 337 -10.69 -24.80 -8.26
CA TRP A 337 -10.05 -25.84 -7.48
C TRP A 337 -11.07 -26.80 -6.85
N ASN A 338 -12.12 -26.30 -6.21
CA ASN A 338 -13.16 -27.12 -5.60
C ASN A 338 -13.87 -27.98 -6.65
N GLU A 339 -14.28 -27.38 -7.78
CA GLU A 339 -14.88 -28.14 -8.88
C GLU A 339 -13.96 -29.23 -9.44
N PHE A 340 -12.66 -28.97 -9.50
CA PHE A 340 -11.69 -29.95 -9.94
C PHE A 340 -11.54 -31.11 -8.97
N THR A 341 -11.36 -30.82 -7.67
CA THR A 341 -11.13 -31.85 -6.68
C THR A 341 -12.35 -32.75 -6.45
N GLU A 342 -13.57 -32.23 -6.67
CA GLU A 342 -14.81 -32.99 -6.58
C GLU A 342 -14.96 -34.01 -7.73
N LYS A 343 -14.33 -33.77 -8.88
CA LYS A 343 -14.41 -34.64 -10.07
C LYS A 343 -13.14 -35.49 -10.31
N SER A 344 -12.03 -35.13 -9.67
CA SER A 344 -10.73 -35.78 -9.91
C SER A 344 -10.61 -37.08 -9.11
N SER A 345 -10.51 -38.23 -9.82
CA SER A 345 -10.25 -39.52 -9.19
C SER A 345 -8.97 -39.54 -8.36
N PHE A 346 -7.94 -38.80 -8.77
CA PHE A 346 -6.70 -38.61 -8.03
C PHE A 346 -6.94 -38.00 -6.64
N TRP A 347 -7.66 -36.87 -6.58
CA TRP A 347 -7.91 -36.15 -5.34
C TRP A 347 -8.96 -36.84 -4.47
N LEU A 348 -9.93 -37.51 -5.05
CA LEU A 348 -10.91 -38.32 -4.33
C LEU A 348 -10.25 -39.48 -3.55
N LYS A 349 -9.18 -40.05 -4.10
CA LYS A 349 -8.37 -41.08 -3.42
C LYS A 349 -7.40 -40.48 -2.38
N ARG A 350 -7.02 -39.21 -2.50
CA ARG A 350 -6.01 -38.53 -1.64
C ARG A 350 -6.59 -37.45 -0.74
N LYS A 351 -7.81 -37.61 -0.26
CA LYS A 351 -8.50 -36.66 0.62
C LYS A 351 -7.70 -36.32 1.89
N LYS A 352 -6.97 -37.29 2.46
CA LYS A 352 -6.13 -37.07 3.66
C LYS A 352 -4.97 -36.11 3.33
N PHE A 353 -4.29 -36.30 2.20
CA PHE A 353 -3.21 -35.42 1.75
C PHE A 353 -3.71 -34.00 1.49
N LEU A 354 -4.83 -33.84 0.79
CA LEU A 354 -5.44 -32.54 0.55
C LEU A 354 -5.80 -31.84 1.87
N LYS A 355 -6.34 -32.59 2.84
CA LYS A 355 -6.62 -32.07 4.20
C LYS A 355 -5.34 -31.61 4.90
N SER A 356 -4.24 -32.36 4.80
CA SER A 356 -2.94 -31.98 5.38
C SER A 356 -2.39 -30.69 4.76
N CYS A 357 -2.52 -30.50 3.43
CA CYS A 357 -2.15 -29.24 2.76
C CYS A 357 -2.93 -28.04 3.33
N TRP A 358 -4.24 -28.19 3.55
CA TRP A 358 -5.07 -27.12 4.14
C TRP A 358 -4.74 -26.88 5.61
N ILE A 359 -4.44 -27.91 6.39
CA ILE A 359 -4.02 -27.77 7.80
C ILE A 359 -2.70 -27.00 7.86
N PHE A 360 -1.71 -27.41 7.07
CA PHE A 360 -0.42 -26.72 6.98
C PHE A 360 -0.61 -25.24 6.65
N PHE A 361 -1.40 -24.96 5.61
CA PHE A 361 -1.72 -23.60 5.22
C PHE A 361 -2.34 -22.79 6.36
N TRP A 362 -3.40 -23.31 7.00
CA TRP A 362 -4.09 -22.57 8.05
C TRP A 362 -3.22 -22.35 9.29
N VAL A 363 -2.39 -23.32 9.68
CA VAL A 363 -1.44 -23.14 10.78
C VAL A 363 -0.44 -22.01 10.45
N THR A 364 0.20 -22.09 9.29
CA THR A 364 1.16 -21.05 8.85
C THR A 364 0.48 -19.70 8.71
N ASN A 365 -0.69 -19.66 8.07
CA ASN A 365 -1.44 -18.43 7.87
C ASN A 365 -1.83 -17.74 9.19
N ILE A 366 -2.31 -18.50 10.18
CA ILE A 366 -2.73 -17.93 11.47
C ILE A 366 -1.54 -17.42 12.27
N LEU A 367 -0.41 -18.14 12.27
CA LEU A 367 0.82 -17.67 12.93
C LEU A 367 1.30 -16.35 12.31
N LEU A 368 1.38 -16.26 10.99
CA LEU A 368 1.75 -15.04 10.29
C LEU A 368 0.72 -13.94 10.51
N LEU A 369 -0.58 -14.25 10.44
CA LEU A 369 -1.67 -13.29 10.63
C LEU A 369 -1.58 -12.59 11.98
N ILE A 370 -1.36 -13.33 13.07
CA ILE A 370 -1.25 -12.76 14.42
C ILE A 370 -0.06 -11.81 14.49
N VAL A 371 1.11 -12.25 14.01
CA VAL A 371 2.34 -11.45 14.05
C VAL A 371 2.23 -10.20 13.19
N VAL A 372 1.78 -10.35 11.93
CA VAL A 372 1.76 -9.25 10.96
C VAL A 372 0.62 -8.25 11.24
N SER A 373 -0.55 -8.72 11.72
CA SER A 373 -1.66 -7.80 12.04
C SER A 373 -1.34 -6.77 13.12
N VAL A 374 -0.32 -7.02 13.96
CA VAL A 374 0.09 -6.10 15.02
C VAL A 374 1.46 -5.47 14.77
N ASP A 375 2.03 -5.68 13.59
CA ASP A 375 3.36 -5.18 13.26
C ASP A 375 3.42 -3.66 13.13
N TYR A 376 4.23 -3.03 13.98
CA TYR A 376 4.60 -1.63 13.90
C TYR A 376 5.79 -1.47 12.94
N SER A 377 5.53 -1.31 11.67
CA SER A 377 6.55 -1.16 10.63
C SER A 377 7.33 0.14 10.75
N LYS A 378 8.65 0.08 10.50
CA LYS A 378 9.54 1.24 10.49
C LYS A 378 9.51 2.00 11.83
N ARG A 379 9.33 1.28 12.92
CA ARG A 379 9.14 1.83 14.25
C ARG A 379 10.24 2.80 14.64
N ALA A 380 11.51 2.44 14.41
CA ALA A 380 12.64 3.29 14.81
C ALA A 380 12.56 4.70 14.19
N ARG A 381 12.20 4.80 12.90
CA ARG A 381 12.09 6.08 12.19
C ARG A 381 10.88 6.90 12.65
N VAL A 382 9.72 6.25 12.80
CA VAL A 382 8.49 6.92 13.28
C VAL A 382 8.64 7.43 14.69
N GLU A 383 9.11 6.59 15.61
CA GLU A 383 9.26 6.94 17.01
C GLU A 383 10.37 7.99 17.23
N THR A 384 11.41 8.03 16.38
CA THR A 384 12.41 9.11 16.40
C THR A 384 11.74 10.45 16.14
N MET A 385 10.93 10.56 15.08
CA MET A 385 10.27 11.83 14.75
C MET A 385 9.19 12.18 15.78
N THR A 386 8.43 11.20 16.27
CA THR A 386 7.49 11.38 17.39
C THR A 386 8.21 11.84 18.67
N TYR A 387 9.41 11.32 18.96
CA TYR A 387 10.19 11.79 20.12
C TYR A 387 10.64 13.23 19.93
N LEU A 388 11.17 13.56 18.74
CA LEU A 388 11.66 14.90 18.43
C LEU A 388 10.53 15.94 18.34
N SER A 389 9.28 15.55 18.13
CA SER A 389 8.14 16.49 18.11
C SER A 389 7.93 17.26 19.43
N LYS A 390 8.52 16.80 20.52
CA LYS A 390 8.55 17.52 21.80
C LYS A 390 9.38 18.82 21.75
N TYR A 391 10.33 18.91 20.83
CA TYR A 391 11.20 20.06 20.68
C TYR A 391 10.60 21.07 19.69
N PRO A 392 10.38 22.33 20.12
CA PRO A 392 9.83 23.34 19.23
C PRO A 392 10.91 23.90 18.29
N ASN A 393 10.48 24.41 17.13
CA ASN A 393 11.34 25.16 16.20
C ASN A 393 12.59 24.40 15.72
N ILE A 394 12.43 23.16 15.34
CA ILE A 394 13.48 22.39 14.65
C ILE A 394 13.58 22.90 13.23
N HIS A 395 14.73 23.46 12.84
CA HIS A 395 14.98 23.99 11.50
C HIS A 395 15.78 23.03 10.64
N PHE A 396 16.75 22.33 11.23
CA PHE A 396 17.60 21.39 10.50
C PHE A 396 17.92 20.13 11.32
N LEU A 397 17.88 18.99 10.63
CA LEU A 397 18.32 17.69 11.14
C LEU A 397 19.46 17.20 10.27
N LEU A 398 20.44 16.50 10.86
CA LEU A 398 21.44 15.76 10.13
C LEU A 398 21.23 14.26 10.31
N VAL A 399 21.08 13.53 9.22
CA VAL A 399 21.00 12.07 9.22
C VAL A 399 22.36 11.54 8.79
N ALA A 400 23.04 10.82 9.68
CA ALA A 400 24.32 10.17 9.41
C ALA A 400 24.10 8.67 9.21
N ASP A 401 24.18 8.22 7.97
CA ASP A 401 24.00 6.81 7.62
C ASP A 401 25.35 6.13 7.40
N SER A 402 25.44 4.89 7.87
CA SER A 402 26.64 4.04 7.68
C SER A 402 26.69 3.36 6.31
N GLU A 403 25.66 3.53 5.47
CA GLU A 403 25.52 2.90 4.16
C GLU A 403 25.24 3.92 3.05
N GLU A 404 25.35 3.50 1.80
CA GLU A 404 25.39 4.37 0.61
C GLU A 404 24.06 5.09 0.24
N SER A 405 22.96 4.87 0.93
CA SER A 405 21.69 5.51 0.58
C SER A 405 20.95 6.11 1.77
N PRO A 406 20.27 7.27 1.59
CA PRO A 406 19.61 7.97 2.68
C PRO A 406 18.46 7.17 3.26
N GLU A 407 18.30 7.23 4.59
CA GLU A 407 17.08 6.82 5.27
C GLU A 407 16.11 7.99 5.32
N MET A 408 14.90 7.79 4.78
CA MET A 408 13.86 8.81 4.89
C MET A 408 13.19 8.76 6.27
N PHE A 409 13.16 9.91 6.92
CA PHE A 409 12.47 10.12 8.19
C PHE A 409 11.16 10.87 7.99
N PRO A 410 10.04 10.39 8.57
CA PRO A 410 8.71 10.94 8.31
C PRO A 410 8.46 12.24 9.08
N ARG A 411 8.56 13.39 8.42
CA ARG A 411 8.34 14.75 9.00
C ARG A 411 6.90 14.94 9.50
N PHE A 412 5.95 14.24 8.94
CA PHE A 412 4.57 14.20 9.41
C PHE A 412 4.48 13.92 10.91
N TYR A 413 5.23 12.94 11.43
CA TYR A 413 5.24 12.60 12.86
C TYR A 413 6.01 13.58 13.72
N LEU A 414 6.88 14.37 13.11
CA LEU A 414 7.52 15.49 13.79
C LEU A 414 6.56 16.68 13.98
N GLY A 415 5.57 16.83 13.11
CA GLY A 415 4.67 17.98 13.07
C GLY A 415 5.35 19.29 12.67
N GLN A 416 6.54 19.21 12.10
CA GLN A 416 7.38 20.32 11.63
C GLN A 416 8.06 19.93 10.32
N TRP A 417 8.46 20.91 9.51
CA TRP A 417 9.07 20.71 8.20
C TRP A 417 10.52 21.20 8.14
N PRO A 418 11.45 20.61 8.94
CA PRO A 418 12.85 21.00 8.92
C PRO A 418 13.54 20.63 7.62
N GLY A 419 14.61 21.36 7.28
CA GLY A 419 15.61 20.89 6.31
C GLY A 419 16.32 19.64 6.83
N MET A 420 16.71 18.74 5.95
CA MET A 420 17.49 17.56 6.28
C MET A 420 18.79 17.56 5.51
N TYR A 421 19.87 17.25 6.22
CA TYR A 421 21.19 16.99 5.66
C TYR A 421 21.47 15.48 5.78
N ASP A 422 21.87 14.85 4.68
CA ASP A 422 22.18 13.42 4.65
C ASP A 422 23.70 13.22 4.47
N GLU A 423 24.35 12.70 5.50
CA GLU A 423 25.78 12.33 5.49
C GLU A 423 25.96 10.86 5.15
N PHE A 424 26.75 10.57 4.13
CA PHE A 424 27.12 9.21 3.72
C PHE A 424 28.56 8.89 4.05
N ILE A 425 28.81 7.71 4.59
CA ILE A 425 30.15 7.29 5.05
C ILE A 425 30.89 6.50 3.97
N GLY A 426 30.57 6.55 2.74
CA GLY A 426 31.23 5.77 1.69
C GLY A 426 32.18 6.55 0.77
N ASN A 427 32.09 7.87 0.72
CA ASN A 427 32.90 8.68 -0.19
C ASN A 427 33.99 9.46 0.55
N GLU A 428 35.19 8.82 0.67
CA GLU A 428 36.38 9.47 1.21
C GLU A 428 36.86 10.68 0.40
N ASN A 429 36.43 10.82 -0.86
CA ASN A 429 36.91 11.86 -1.78
C ASN A 429 36.09 13.15 -1.81
N THR A 430 34.91 13.21 -1.15
CA THR A 430 34.15 14.45 -1.01
C THR A 430 34.32 15.00 0.40
N ALA A 431 34.59 16.33 0.51
CA ALA A 431 34.60 16.99 1.80
C ALA A 431 33.26 16.67 2.53
N SER A 432 33.38 16.01 3.69
CA SER A 432 32.26 15.54 4.51
C SER A 432 31.22 16.64 4.64
N LEU A 433 29.95 16.29 4.42
CA LEU A 433 28.83 17.23 4.60
C LEU A 433 28.81 17.81 6.02
N MET A 434 29.16 17.02 7.04
CA MET A 434 29.32 17.49 8.42
C MET A 434 30.31 18.64 8.51
N ILE A 435 31.49 18.56 7.86
CA ILE A 435 32.49 19.62 7.84
C ILE A 435 31.97 20.87 7.14
N ARG A 436 31.21 20.72 6.06
CA ARG A 436 30.61 21.86 5.35
C ARG A 436 29.55 22.55 6.19
N VAL A 437 28.62 21.76 6.74
CA VAL A 437 27.48 22.25 7.51
C VAL A 437 27.93 22.89 8.86
N SER A 438 29.03 22.40 9.47
CA SER A 438 29.59 23.01 10.69
C SER A 438 30.11 24.45 10.47
N LYS A 439 30.42 24.82 9.22
CA LYS A 439 30.83 26.17 8.84
C LYS A 439 29.65 27.10 8.51
N PHE A 440 28.43 26.58 8.44
CA PHE A 440 27.25 27.39 8.19
C PHE A 440 26.91 28.30 9.39
N PRO A 441 26.19 29.41 9.17
CA PRO A 441 25.67 30.20 10.27
C PRO A 441 24.90 29.33 11.26
N LEU A 442 24.94 29.64 12.54
CA LEU A 442 24.33 28.81 13.59
C LEU A 442 22.88 28.41 13.24
N LYS A 443 22.09 29.34 12.71
CA LYS A 443 20.69 29.09 12.31
C LYS A 443 20.52 27.96 11.26
N ALA A 444 21.54 27.67 10.48
CA ALA A 444 21.55 26.64 9.46
C ALA A 444 22.29 25.36 9.90
N GLN A 445 22.79 25.31 11.13
CA GLN A 445 23.40 24.11 11.70
C GLN A 445 22.32 23.14 12.24
N PRO A 446 22.60 21.80 12.24
CA PRO A 446 21.64 20.83 12.73
C PRO A 446 21.44 20.93 14.25
N GLN A 447 20.19 20.93 14.65
CA GLN A 447 19.80 20.88 16.06
C GLN A 447 19.87 19.47 16.64
N PHE A 448 19.70 18.46 15.77
CA PHE A 448 19.87 17.06 16.11
C PHE A 448 20.64 16.34 15.03
N ILE A 449 21.43 15.35 15.44
CA ILE A 449 22.12 14.42 14.58
C ILE A 449 21.56 13.02 14.86
N LEU A 450 21.07 12.36 13.82
CA LEU A 450 20.50 11.03 13.85
C LEU A 450 21.48 10.04 13.21
N PHE A 451 22.09 9.20 14.02
CA PHE A 451 22.94 8.13 13.51
C PHE A 451 22.09 6.87 13.31
N THR A 452 22.17 6.24 12.14
CA THR A 452 21.40 5.04 11.82
C THR A 452 22.32 3.82 11.71
N GLY A 453 21.96 2.75 12.44
CA GLY A 453 22.72 1.51 12.54
C GLY A 453 23.90 1.56 13.50
N ASP A 454 24.41 0.39 13.85
CA ASP A 454 25.45 0.21 14.86
C ASP A 454 26.87 0.21 14.27
N LYS A 455 26.96 0.02 12.94
CA LYS A 455 28.23 -0.11 12.24
C LYS A 455 29.03 1.21 12.31
N ASN A 456 30.25 1.11 12.83
CA ASN A 456 31.16 2.27 12.95
C ASN A 456 30.60 3.46 13.77
N LEU A 457 29.54 3.26 14.58
CA LEU A 457 28.92 4.33 15.37
C LEU A 457 29.90 5.16 16.19
N PRO A 458 30.88 4.57 16.97
CA PRO A 458 31.83 5.37 17.74
C PRO A 458 32.67 6.30 16.87
N SER A 459 33.10 5.84 15.69
CA SER A 459 33.86 6.63 14.73
C SER A 459 33.06 7.81 14.19
N GLN A 460 31.79 7.55 13.84
CA GLN A 460 30.87 8.56 13.33
C GLN A 460 30.59 9.64 14.38
N VAL A 461 30.30 9.23 15.62
CA VAL A 461 30.07 10.14 16.75
C VAL A 461 31.32 10.98 17.00
N ASN A 462 32.52 10.39 16.97
CA ASN A 462 33.79 11.14 17.15
C ASN A 462 34.01 12.16 16.01
N LYS A 463 33.68 11.78 14.75
CA LYS A 463 33.73 12.69 13.61
C LYS A 463 32.75 13.86 13.81
N ALA A 464 31.51 13.55 14.21
CA ALA A 464 30.48 14.56 14.46
C ALA A 464 30.87 15.50 15.60
N ARG A 465 31.45 15.00 16.70
CA ARG A 465 31.92 15.83 17.82
C ARG A 465 33.02 16.80 17.43
N LYS A 466 33.88 16.44 16.49
CA LYS A 466 34.89 17.37 15.95
C LYS A 466 34.25 18.53 15.17
N CYS A 467 33.16 18.28 14.50
CA CYS A 467 32.40 19.29 13.74
C CYS A 467 31.40 20.09 14.60
N PHE A 468 30.78 19.41 15.55
CA PHE A 468 29.75 19.93 16.46
C PHE A 468 30.12 19.57 17.92
N PRO A 469 30.98 20.35 18.60
CA PRO A 469 31.50 19.99 19.93
C PRO A 469 30.42 19.88 21.02
N PHE A 470 29.28 20.51 20.82
CA PHE A 470 28.21 20.61 21.80
C PHE A 470 27.12 19.54 21.62
N ILE A 471 27.41 18.44 20.91
CA ILE A 471 26.44 17.34 20.78
C ILE A 471 26.53 16.37 21.97
N VAL A 472 25.38 16.05 22.53
CA VAL A 472 25.23 15.07 23.61
C VAL A 472 24.31 13.95 23.19
N TYR A 473 24.58 12.74 23.65
CA TYR A 473 23.67 11.61 23.46
C TYR A 473 22.35 11.88 24.18
N GLU A 474 21.28 11.64 23.48
CA GLU A 474 19.91 11.86 23.97
C GLU A 474 19.19 10.55 24.22
N LYS A 475 19.05 9.75 23.17
CA LYS A 475 18.25 8.53 23.22
C LYS A 475 18.56 7.60 22.06
N THR A 476 18.33 6.28 22.27
CA THR A 476 18.29 5.28 21.22
C THR A 476 16.87 4.79 21.00
N ILE A 477 16.43 4.73 19.75
CA ILE A 477 15.15 4.15 19.37
C ILE A 477 15.41 2.88 18.57
N GLU A 478 14.87 1.76 19.06
CA GLU A 478 15.04 0.45 18.43
C GLU A 478 13.89 0.13 17.45
N PRO A 479 14.20 -0.59 16.36
CA PRO A 479 13.17 -1.16 15.48
C PRO A 479 12.29 -2.18 16.19
N GLY A 480 11.11 -2.43 15.64
CA GLY A 480 10.21 -3.49 16.10
C GLY A 480 10.80 -4.89 15.89
N MET A 481 10.21 -5.90 16.52
CA MET A 481 10.68 -7.30 16.36
C MET A 481 10.60 -7.77 14.90
N VAL A 482 9.49 -7.50 14.22
CA VAL A 482 9.30 -7.85 12.81
C VAL A 482 10.26 -7.05 11.94
N ASP A 483 10.46 -5.75 12.22
CA ASP A 483 11.44 -4.92 11.52
C ASP A 483 12.86 -5.52 11.60
N LYS A 484 13.27 -6.03 12.77
CA LYS A 484 14.58 -6.71 12.95
C LYS A 484 14.68 -7.97 12.08
N VAL A 485 13.62 -8.80 12.04
CA VAL A 485 13.59 -10.01 11.21
C VAL A 485 13.61 -9.66 9.72
N VAL A 486 12.81 -8.69 9.30
CA VAL A 486 12.77 -8.23 7.91
C VAL A 486 14.12 -7.66 7.48
N HIS A 487 14.81 -6.91 8.35
CA HIS A 487 16.16 -6.40 8.07
C HIS A 487 17.19 -7.52 7.97
N TRP A 488 17.12 -8.54 8.83
CA TRP A 488 17.99 -9.72 8.76
C TRP A 488 17.80 -10.50 7.46
N LEU A 489 16.55 -10.66 7.00
CA LEU A 489 16.25 -11.34 5.73
C LEU A 489 16.62 -10.50 4.50
N ASN A 490 16.46 -9.20 4.58
CA ASN A 490 16.77 -8.25 3.51
C ASN A 490 17.27 -6.92 4.09
N PRO A 491 18.60 -6.72 4.18
CA PRO A 491 19.21 -5.51 4.75
C PRO A 491 18.83 -4.20 4.03
N ILE A 492 18.39 -4.27 2.76
CA ILE A 492 17.91 -3.10 1.98
C ILE A 492 16.76 -2.36 2.70
N ASN A 493 16.00 -3.07 3.55
CA ASN A 493 14.91 -2.46 4.33
C ASN A 493 15.38 -1.45 5.38
N LYS A 494 16.67 -1.43 5.75
CA LYS A 494 17.29 -0.45 6.67
C LYS A 494 16.51 -0.23 7.97
N ASN A 495 15.95 -1.30 8.55
CA ASN A 495 15.23 -1.23 9.83
C ASN A 495 16.24 -1.38 10.98
N ARG A 496 16.99 -0.32 11.25
CA ARG A 496 18.11 -0.31 12.19
C ARG A 496 17.81 0.57 13.42
N ASN A 497 18.67 0.51 14.42
CA ASN A 497 18.65 1.43 15.57
C ASN A 497 18.88 2.86 15.08
N VAL A 498 18.21 3.82 15.72
CA VAL A 498 18.44 5.25 15.52
C VAL A 498 18.95 5.85 16.82
N TYR A 499 20.15 6.44 16.78
CA TYR A 499 20.80 7.10 17.89
C TYR A 499 20.63 8.61 17.73
N ILE A 500 19.94 9.24 18.66
CA ILE A 500 19.62 10.67 18.66
C ILE A 500 20.68 11.39 19.47
N TYR A 501 21.34 12.37 18.86
CA TYR A 501 22.27 13.30 19.51
C TYR A 501 21.71 14.72 19.38
N ARG A 502 21.63 15.41 20.51
CA ARG A 502 21.12 16.78 20.63
C ARG A 502 22.27 17.77 20.64
N ASN A 503 22.15 18.86 19.90
CA ASN A 503 23.08 19.98 19.98
C ASN A 503 22.64 20.95 21.08
N THR A 504 23.43 21.02 22.17
CA THR A 504 23.12 21.83 23.37
C THR A 504 23.20 23.32 23.13
N LEU A 505 23.74 23.79 22.01
CA LEU A 505 23.69 25.20 21.63
C LEU A 505 22.24 25.68 21.38
N PHE A 506 21.37 24.77 20.93
CA PHE A 506 19.96 25.09 20.65
C PHE A 506 19.04 24.70 21.79
N TYR A 507 19.30 23.55 22.39
CA TYR A 507 18.50 23.02 23.50
C TYR A 507 19.44 22.58 24.63
N PRO A 508 19.76 23.49 25.59
CA PRO A 508 20.68 23.18 26.69
C PRO A 508 20.13 22.05 27.57
N ASP A 509 18.83 22.07 27.86
CA ASP A 509 18.21 21.08 28.74
C ASP A 509 17.35 20.06 27.97
N LEU A 510 17.20 18.86 28.57
CA LEU A 510 16.25 17.85 28.14
C LEU A 510 14.82 18.33 28.30
N ILE A 511 14.02 18.35 27.25
CA ILE A 511 12.58 18.56 27.36
C ILE A 511 11.95 17.22 27.79
N LYS A 512 11.41 17.22 29.01
CA LYS A 512 10.77 16.05 29.64
C LYS A 512 9.42 15.69 29.00
#